data_f4572030a2de6e091c3fc50e6b1524d8
#
_entry.id   f4572030a2de6e091c3fc50e6b1524d8
#
_cell.length_a   1.000
_cell.length_b   1.000
_cell.length_c   1.000
_cell.angle_alpha   90.00
_cell.angle_beta   90.00
_cell.angle_gamma   90.00
#
_symmetry.space_group_name_H-M   'P 1'
#
loop_
_entity.id
_entity.type
_entity.pdbx_description
1 polymer ?
#
loop_
_entity_poly.entity_id
_entity_poly.type
_entity_poly.pdbx_seq_one_letter_code
_entity_poly.pdbx_strand_id
1 'polypeptide(L)'
;DCSSRGLGDVYKRQVYTNTAPVDAYRGAGRPEATYMIERLMDKAAKEMGMDRAEFRKKNFIRQFPHQQCLVHNIDSGDYEAHFNRALELSDYSNFEKRKAESAAKGKLRGIGFSTYIEACGIAPSAAVMSLGAGVGLWESAEIRFNATGNISVMTGTHSHGQGHDTTFTQIVADKLGVPIENIDLVHGDTDKGPFGMGTYGSRSLAVGGSAISKACDKIVEKGKKVAAHMLEANPDEIEFKDGEFIVPNSNKKKTIGEIAFACYLPGTYGEIKSPLPEGVEPGLKETAFYDPVNFSFPAGSHVCEVEVDPTTGETKVDTYTCVDDFGNLINPMIVEGQIHGGLAQGIGQALYENAYYDETGQLVTASYMDYTMPRADNFPEFRIDYTCTPATSNPLGVKGCGEAGAIASPPAVMNAVIDAIGTEVSMPATSEKVWKALKDKSDTKKKAA
;
A
#
# COMPACT_ATOMS: atom_id res chain seq x y z
N ASP A 1 -1.94 14.51 25.36
CA ASP A 1 -0.75 15.27 24.99
C ASP A 1 0.49 14.41 25.12
N CYS A 2 0.94 13.84 23.98
CA CYS A 2 2.16 13.01 23.94
C CYS A 2 3.44 13.83 24.15
N SER A 3 3.38 15.16 24.09
CA SER A 3 4.55 16.04 24.20
C SER A 3 4.94 16.40 25.63
N SER A 4 4.07 16.21 26.60
CA SER A 4 4.23 16.78 27.96
C SER A 4 4.54 15.78 29.07
N ARG A 5 4.74 14.49 28.77
CA ARG A 5 4.96 13.48 29.81
C ARG A 5 6.43 13.30 30.22
N GLY A 6 7.10 14.38 30.64
CA GLY A 6 8.33 14.29 31.42
C GLY A 6 9.55 13.60 30.76
N LEU A 7 9.52 13.32 29.46
CA LEU A 7 10.70 13.10 28.65
C LEU A 7 11.27 14.49 28.38
N GLY A 8 12.44 14.82 28.90
CA GLY A 8 13.07 16.11 28.73
C GLY A 8 13.08 16.59 27.27
N ASP A 9 13.49 17.83 27.04
CA ASP A 9 13.52 18.42 25.70
C ASP A 9 14.20 17.49 24.68
N VAL A 10 13.43 17.07 23.67
CA VAL A 10 13.97 16.28 22.57
C VAL A 10 14.56 17.23 21.54
N TYR A 11 15.87 17.31 21.47
CA TYR A 11 16.56 18.12 20.48
C TYR A 11 16.72 17.37 19.18
N LYS A 12 16.21 17.94 18.08
CA LYS A 12 16.55 17.54 16.73
C LYS A 12 17.83 18.29 16.31
N ARG A 13 18.95 17.59 16.27
CA ARG A 13 20.20 18.12 15.71
C ARG A 13 20.35 17.70 14.27
N GLN A 14 20.13 18.61 13.35
CA GLN A 14 20.39 18.41 11.94
C GLN A 14 21.91 18.37 11.69
N VAL A 15 22.38 17.35 10.99
CA VAL A 15 23.76 17.27 10.52
C VAL A 15 23.75 17.17 8.99
N TYR A 16 24.75 17.79 8.37
CA TYR A 16 24.97 17.68 6.93
C TYR A 16 26.09 16.67 6.67
N THR A 17 25.92 15.89 5.63
CA THR A 17 26.91 14.91 5.18
C THR A 17 27.23 15.17 3.72
N ASN A 18 28.38 14.65 3.24
CA ASN A 18 28.76 14.68 1.83
C ASN A 18 28.21 13.49 1.02
N THR A 19 27.38 12.66 1.65
CA THR A 19 26.66 11.58 0.99
C THR A 19 25.43 12.10 0.25
N ALA A 20 24.81 11.28 -0.59
CA ALA A 20 23.53 11.59 -1.20
C ALA A 20 22.49 11.98 -0.12
N PRO A 21 21.69 13.02 -0.34
CA PRO A 21 20.61 13.39 0.59
C PRO A 21 19.68 12.23 0.85
N VAL A 22 19.24 12.09 2.11
CA VAL A 22 18.19 11.12 2.45
C VAL A 22 16.86 11.67 1.96
N ASP A 23 16.15 10.90 1.16
CA ASP A 23 14.85 11.23 0.63
C ASP A 23 13.91 10.02 0.68
N ALA A 24 12.64 10.23 0.28
CA ALA A 24 11.62 9.20 0.33
C ALA A 24 11.96 8.02 -0.60
N TYR A 25 12.03 6.84 -0.02
CA TYR A 25 12.04 5.55 -0.70
C TYR A 25 10.75 4.82 -0.36
N ARG A 26 10.38 3.75 -1.03
CA ARG A 26 9.14 2.99 -0.79
C ARG A 26 8.96 2.66 0.71
N GLY A 27 7.90 3.20 1.33
CA GLY A 27 7.67 3.18 2.77
C GLY A 27 7.96 4.52 3.47
N ALA A 28 8.85 5.37 2.91
CA ALA A 28 9.07 6.79 3.27
C ALA A 28 9.22 7.04 4.78
N GLY A 29 10.19 6.39 5.43
CA GLY A 29 10.47 6.50 6.88
C GLY A 29 9.73 5.48 7.74
N ARG A 30 8.69 4.84 7.23
CA ARG A 30 7.99 3.76 7.95
C ARG A 30 8.83 2.49 8.09
N PRO A 31 9.63 2.05 7.09
CA PRO A 31 10.56 0.95 7.26
C PRO A 31 11.53 1.16 8.43
N GLU A 32 12.09 2.36 8.55
CA GLU A 32 13.02 2.74 9.61
C GLU A 32 12.33 2.73 10.99
N ALA A 33 11.14 3.33 11.08
CA ALA A 33 10.37 3.36 12.32
C ALA A 33 9.95 1.94 12.75
N THR A 34 9.45 1.13 11.81
CA THR A 34 9.06 -0.26 12.07
C THR A 34 10.28 -1.09 12.46
N TYR A 35 11.44 -0.86 11.82
CA TYR A 35 12.67 -1.55 12.20
C TYR A 35 13.06 -1.28 13.64
N MET A 36 13.06 -0.02 14.08
CA MET A 36 13.38 0.32 15.47
C MET A 36 12.41 -0.32 16.46
N ILE A 37 11.11 -0.22 16.19
CA ILE A 37 10.06 -0.76 17.08
C ILE A 37 10.16 -2.29 17.15
N GLU A 38 10.22 -2.96 16.01
CA GLU A 38 10.20 -4.43 15.95
C GLU A 38 11.48 -5.07 16.47
N ARG A 39 12.64 -4.41 16.33
CA ARG A 39 13.89 -4.80 17.00
C ARG A 39 13.77 -4.66 18.51
N LEU A 40 13.18 -3.56 18.97
CA LEU A 40 12.95 -3.33 20.40
C LEU A 40 11.98 -4.34 20.98
N MET A 41 10.90 -4.69 20.28
CA MET A 41 9.91 -5.68 20.69
C MET A 41 10.55 -7.07 20.84
N ASP A 42 11.39 -7.51 19.90
CA ASP A 42 12.09 -8.78 19.98
C ASP A 42 13.07 -8.81 21.18
N LYS A 43 13.81 -7.74 21.38
CA LYS A 43 14.74 -7.62 22.50
C LYS A 43 14.03 -7.61 23.83
N ALA A 44 12.95 -6.84 23.97
CA ALA A 44 12.15 -6.76 25.17
C ALA A 44 11.51 -8.12 25.52
N ALA A 45 10.92 -8.80 24.54
CA ALA A 45 10.34 -10.13 24.74
C ALA A 45 11.38 -11.12 25.28
N LYS A 46 12.59 -11.11 24.70
CA LYS A 46 13.70 -11.97 25.14
C LYS A 46 14.16 -11.65 26.56
N GLU A 47 14.32 -10.37 26.91
CA GLU A 47 14.76 -9.95 28.25
C GLU A 47 13.68 -10.25 29.31
N MET A 48 12.40 -10.21 28.93
CA MET A 48 11.28 -10.58 29.81
C MET A 48 11.00 -12.09 29.87
N GLY A 49 11.72 -12.91 29.09
CA GLY A 49 11.48 -14.35 29.01
C GLY A 49 10.11 -14.69 28.42
N MET A 50 9.56 -13.84 27.57
CA MET A 50 8.24 -14.00 26.96
C MET A 50 8.37 -14.43 25.49
N ASP A 51 7.42 -15.26 25.03
CA ASP A 51 7.31 -15.58 23.62
C ASP A 51 7.10 -14.29 22.80
N ARG A 52 7.82 -14.16 21.68
CA ARG A 52 7.85 -12.95 20.85
C ARG A 52 6.50 -12.67 20.17
N ALA A 53 5.76 -13.73 19.82
CA ALA A 53 4.43 -13.58 19.26
C ALA A 53 3.42 -13.12 20.32
N GLU A 54 3.44 -13.75 21.49
CA GLU A 54 2.55 -13.37 22.60
C GLU A 54 2.84 -11.96 23.13
N PHE A 55 4.11 -11.53 23.11
CA PHE A 55 4.47 -10.18 23.48
C PHE A 55 3.83 -9.14 22.53
N ARG A 56 3.82 -9.39 21.21
CA ARG A 56 3.18 -8.53 20.22
C ARG A 56 1.66 -8.51 20.40
N LYS A 57 1.01 -9.65 20.56
CA LYS A 57 -0.45 -9.74 20.78
C LYS A 57 -0.92 -8.90 21.96
N LYS A 58 -0.15 -8.83 23.04
CA LYS A 58 -0.49 -8.01 24.23
C LYS A 58 -0.55 -6.52 23.92
N ASN A 59 0.14 -6.06 22.90
CA ASN A 59 0.26 -4.65 22.53
C ASN A 59 -0.64 -4.25 21.37
N PHE A 60 -1.42 -5.15 20.79
CA PHE A 60 -2.32 -4.83 19.69
C PHE A 60 -3.50 -3.97 20.11
N ILE A 61 -3.87 -3.02 19.25
CA ILE A 61 -5.10 -2.25 19.37
C ILE A 61 -6.27 -3.20 19.08
N ARG A 62 -7.30 -3.16 19.95
CA ARG A 62 -8.48 -4.03 19.87
C ARG A 62 -9.79 -3.27 19.76
N GLN A 63 -9.76 -1.95 19.90
CA GLN A 63 -10.96 -1.12 19.85
C GLN A 63 -10.79 -0.03 18.80
N PHE A 64 -11.77 0.11 17.94
CA PHE A 64 -11.81 1.08 16.85
C PHE A 64 -13.10 1.92 16.92
N PRO A 65 -13.08 3.20 16.52
CA PRO A 65 -11.86 3.93 16.13
C PRO A 65 -10.91 4.13 17.31
N HIS A 66 -9.59 4.15 17.00
CA HIS A 66 -8.54 4.33 18.00
C HIS A 66 -7.74 5.60 17.73
N GLN A 67 -7.83 6.57 18.64
CA GLN A 67 -7.07 7.80 18.53
C GLN A 67 -5.62 7.57 18.92
N GLN A 68 -4.73 7.75 17.96
CA GLN A 68 -3.28 7.80 18.13
C GLN A 68 -2.80 9.22 18.41
N CYS A 69 -1.50 9.37 18.60
CA CYS A 69 -0.85 10.68 18.69
C CYS A 69 -1.11 11.53 17.45
N LEU A 70 -1.10 12.83 17.60
CA LEU A 70 -1.29 13.80 16.52
C LEU A 70 -2.67 13.64 15.84
N VAL A 71 -2.65 13.55 14.53
CA VAL A 71 -3.86 13.55 13.68
C VAL A 71 -4.34 12.15 13.29
N HIS A 72 -3.70 11.09 13.76
CA HIS A 72 -4.03 9.73 13.36
C HIS A 72 -5.18 9.17 14.19
N ASN A 73 -6.32 8.95 13.54
CA ASN A 73 -7.45 8.25 14.12
C ASN A 73 -7.69 6.96 13.30
N ILE A 74 -7.19 5.83 13.84
CA ILE A 74 -7.28 4.53 13.17
C ILE A 74 -8.72 4.06 13.19
N ASP A 75 -9.34 4.01 12.03
CA ASP A 75 -10.77 3.81 11.86
C ASP A 75 -11.22 2.34 11.94
N SER A 76 -10.40 1.43 11.45
CA SER A 76 -10.73 -0.01 11.36
C SER A 76 -9.47 -0.87 11.38
N GLY A 77 -9.61 -2.12 11.83
CA GLY A 77 -8.56 -3.13 11.81
C GLY A 77 -8.92 -4.37 12.63
N ASP A 78 -8.24 -5.48 12.35
CA ASP A 78 -8.23 -6.70 13.18
C ASP A 78 -6.81 -7.26 13.21
N TYR A 79 -5.97 -6.67 14.05
CA TYR A 79 -4.54 -6.99 14.10
C TYR A 79 -4.26 -8.37 14.67
N GLU A 80 -5.18 -8.91 15.47
CA GLU A 80 -5.05 -10.25 16.01
C GLU A 80 -5.38 -11.32 14.95
N ALA A 81 -6.36 -11.07 14.09
CA ALA A 81 -6.74 -11.98 13.02
C ALA A 81 -5.60 -12.18 12.01
N HIS A 82 -5.04 -11.11 11.42
CA HIS A 82 -3.95 -11.26 10.46
C HIS A 82 -2.67 -11.83 11.10
N PHE A 83 -2.37 -11.51 12.36
CA PHE A 83 -1.21 -12.08 13.04
C PHE A 83 -1.38 -13.57 13.32
N ASN A 84 -2.54 -13.99 13.83
CA ASN A 84 -2.82 -15.41 14.06
C ASN A 84 -2.77 -16.21 12.74
N ARG A 85 -3.31 -15.63 11.67
CA ARG A 85 -3.24 -16.25 10.34
C ARG A 85 -1.79 -16.35 9.82
N ALA A 86 -0.95 -15.35 10.06
CA ALA A 86 0.46 -15.41 9.72
C ALA A 86 1.22 -16.50 10.52
N LEU A 87 0.91 -16.68 11.80
CA LEU A 87 1.48 -17.74 12.62
C LEU A 87 1.06 -19.13 12.14
N GLU A 88 -0.22 -19.30 11.76
CA GLU A 88 -0.74 -20.54 11.19
C GLU A 88 -0.07 -20.85 9.85
N LEU A 89 -0.07 -19.90 8.92
CA LEU A 89 0.45 -20.07 7.55
C LEU A 89 1.97 -20.31 7.53
N SER A 90 2.71 -19.73 8.49
CA SER A 90 4.14 -19.98 8.69
C SER A 90 4.45 -21.27 9.42
N ASP A 91 3.43 -21.96 9.92
CA ASP A 91 3.60 -23.15 10.78
C ASP A 91 4.53 -22.88 11.97
N TYR A 92 4.27 -21.76 12.66
CA TYR A 92 5.10 -21.29 13.76
C TYR A 92 5.27 -22.34 14.88
N SER A 93 4.23 -23.11 15.17
CA SER A 93 4.26 -24.15 16.22
C SER A 93 5.34 -25.22 16.01
N ASN A 94 5.72 -25.48 14.75
CA ASN A 94 6.75 -26.46 14.39
C ASN A 94 8.14 -25.83 14.14
N PHE A 95 8.33 -24.54 14.44
CA PHE A 95 9.61 -23.86 14.19
C PHE A 95 10.78 -24.52 14.91
N GLU A 96 10.65 -24.87 16.18
CA GLU A 96 11.75 -25.51 16.95
C GLU A 96 12.18 -26.87 16.36
N LYS A 97 11.26 -27.61 15.76
CA LYS A 97 11.58 -28.84 15.02
C LYS A 97 12.45 -28.51 13.79
N ARG A 98 12.04 -27.53 12.97
CA ARG A 98 12.82 -27.11 11.79
C ARG A 98 14.20 -26.57 12.18
N LYS A 99 14.28 -25.85 13.30
CA LYS A 99 15.55 -25.36 13.87
C LYS A 99 16.50 -26.49 14.25
N ALA A 100 15.98 -27.53 14.88
CA ALA A 100 16.75 -28.73 15.23
C ALA A 100 17.22 -29.50 13.97
N GLU A 101 16.37 -29.59 12.94
CA GLU A 101 16.74 -30.21 11.66
C GLU A 101 17.86 -29.44 10.93
N SER A 102 17.84 -28.10 10.96
CA SER A 102 18.92 -27.27 10.41
C SER A 102 20.21 -27.44 11.21
N ALA A 103 20.12 -27.48 12.56
CA ALA A 103 21.28 -27.70 13.42
C ALA A 103 21.94 -29.08 13.16
N ALA A 104 21.17 -30.12 12.90
CA ALA A 104 21.68 -31.43 12.51
C ALA A 104 22.48 -31.45 11.21
N LYS A 105 22.21 -30.44 10.32
CA LYS A 105 22.96 -30.20 9.08
C LYS A 105 24.11 -29.19 9.25
N GLY A 106 24.39 -28.76 10.49
CA GLY A 106 25.43 -27.75 10.78
C GLY A 106 25.04 -26.31 10.38
N LYS A 107 23.76 -26.05 10.17
CA LYS A 107 23.23 -24.72 9.84
C LYS A 107 22.54 -24.09 11.07
N LEU A 108 22.43 -22.77 11.05
CA LEU A 108 21.70 -22.00 12.06
C LEU A 108 20.38 -21.51 11.48
N ARG A 109 19.26 -21.86 12.12
CA ARG A 109 17.94 -21.38 11.70
C ARG A 109 17.41 -20.36 12.70
N GLY A 110 16.82 -19.29 12.19
CA GLY A 110 16.15 -18.26 12.99
C GLY A 110 14.84 -17.84 12.39
N ILE A 111 13.97 -17.31 13.25
CA ILE A 111 12.67 -16.77 12.86
C ILE A 111 12.55 -15.31 13.34
N GLY A 112 11.94 -14.47 12.52
CA GLY A 112 11.70 -13.08 12.83
C GLY A 112 10.28 -12.66 12.49
N PHE A 113 9.76 -11.73 13.29
CA PHE A 113 8.44 -11.16 13.14
C PHE A 113 8.54 -9.68 12.83
N SER A 114 7.56 -9.18 12.09
CA SER A 114 7.28 -7.77 11.95
C SER A 114 5.78 -7.55 11.86
N THR A 115 5.28 -6.60 12.64
CA THR A 115 3.91 -6.14 12.57
C THR A 115 3.92 -4.64 12.29
N TYR A 116 3.06 -4.16 11.41
CA TYR A 116 3.04 -2.76 11.04
C TYR A 116 1.63 -2.22 10.86
N ILE A 117 1.51 -0.92 10.99
CA ILE A 117 0.38 -0.10 10.55
C ILE A 117 0.95 1.04 9.72
N GLU A 118 0.40 1.27 8.55
CA GLU A 118 0.75 2.40 7.71
C GLU A 118 -0.36 3.46 7.77
N ALA A 119 -0.01 4.72 8.00
CA ALA A 119 -0.90 5.83 7.71
C ALA A 119 -0.77 6.17 6.22
N CYS A 120 -1.67 5.67 5.40
CA CYS A 120 -1.64 5.85 3.95
C CYS A 120 -2.71 6.83 3.45
N GLY A 121 -2.63 7.14 2.16
CA GLY A 121 -3.52 8.11 1.55
C GLY A 121 -2.99 9.55 1.63
N ILE A 122 -2.09 9.84 2.54
CA ILE A 122 -1.50 11.16 2.85
C ILE A 122 -2.49 12.30 2.56
N ALA A 123 -3.64 12.19 3.19
CA ALA A 123 -4.79 13.09 3.19
C ALA A 123 -5.63 12.72 4.43
N PRO A 124 -6.38 13.59 5.03
CA PRO A 124 -6.97 14.83 4.51
C PRO A 124 -5.99 16.00 4.42
N SER A 125 -6.28 16.93 3.48
CA SER A 125 -5.45 18.10 3.27
C SER A 125 -5.27 18.94 4.55
N ALA A 126 -6.31 19.13 5.33
CA ALA A 126 -6.26 19.87 6.58
C ALA A 126 -5.31 19.23 7.62
N ALA A 127 -5.28 17.89 7.72
CA ALA A 127 -4.39 17.19 8.63
C ALA A 127 -2.92 17.35 8.23
N VAL A 128 -2.60 17.14 6.95
CA VAL A 128 -1.21 17.27 6.48
C VAL A 128 -0.72 18.71 6.47
N MET A 129 -1.60 19.69 6.24
CA MET A 129 -1.28 21.11 6.40
C MET A 129 -0.92 21.44 7.85
N SER A 130 -1.59 20.87 8.83
CA SER A 130 -1.25 21.04 10.24
C SER A 130 0.11 20.47 10.63
N LEU A 131 0.61 19.52 9.82
CA LEU A 131 1.95 18.92 9.94
C LEU A 131 3.02 19.66 9.11
N GLY A 132 2.67 20.77 8.47
CA GLY A 132 3.59 21.63 7.72
C GLY A 132 3.61 21.42 6.21
N ALA A 133 2.68 20.67 5.64
CA ALA A 133 2.52 20.59 4.18
C ALA A 133 2.07 21.95 3.62
N GLY A 134 2.70 22.41 2.54
CA GLY A 134 2.38 23.69 1.91
C GLY A 134 1.21 23.63 0.93
N VAL A 135 0.61 22.47 0.71
CA VAL A 135 -0.46 22.24 -0.29
C VAL A 135 -1.50 21.24 0.22
N GLY A 136 -2.72 21.32 -0.33
CA GLY A 136 -3.72 20.28 -0.15
C GLY A 136 -3.37 19.03 -0.96
N LEU A 137 -3.68 17.87 -0.41
CA LEU A 137 -3.32 16.57 -1.01
C LEU A 137 -4.54 15.80 -1.55
N TRP A 138 -5.55 16.53 -2.01
CA TRP A 138 -6.70 15.98 -2.71
C TRP A 138 -6.32 15.43 -4.11
N GLU A 139 -7.21 14.66 -4.71
CA GLU A 139 -7.10 14.19 -6.09
C GLU A 139 -8.33 14.55 -6.91
N SER A 140 -8.16 14.51 -8.23
CA SER A 140 -9.24 14.69 -9.17
C SER A 140 -9.29 13.58 -10.21
N ALA A 141 -10.48 13.39 -10.77
CA ALA A 141 -10.70 12.53 -11.93
C ALA A 141 -11.75 13.14 -12.84
N GLU A 142 -11.57 13.00 -14.15
CA GLU A 142 -12.56 13.33 -15.15
C GLU A 142 -12.93 12.06 -15.91
N ILE A 143 -14.22 11.84 -16.11
CA ILE A 143 -14.74 10.77 -16.97
C ILE A 143 -15.51 11.41 -18.11
N ARG A 144 -15.18 11.01 -19.34
CA ARG A 144 -15.81 11.49 -20.55
C ARG A 144 -16.17 10.35 -21.48
N PHE A 145 -17.45 10.24 -21.81
CA PHE A 145 -17.91 9.41 -22.90
C PHE A 145 -17.72 10.15 -24.22
N ASN A 146 -17.06 9.52 -25.16
CA ASN A 146 -16.90 10.05 -26.52
C ASN A 146 -18.09 9.62 -27.38
N ALA A 147 -18.40 10.40 -28.42
CA ALA A 147 -19.51 10.09 -29.35
C ALA A 147 -19.34 8.73 -30.05
N THR A 148 -18.13 8.21 -30.12
CA THR A 148 -17.79 6.88 -30.67
C THR A 148 -18.08 5.71 -29.75
N GLY A 149 -18.45 5.98 -28.48
CA GLY A 149 -18.71 4.98 -27.44
C GLY A 149 -17.51 4.69 -26.51
N ASN A 150 -16.31 5.14 -26.84
CA ASN A 150 -15.15 5.00 -25.95
C ASN A 150 -15.25 5.97 -24.78
N ILE A 151 -14.66 5.58 -23.66
CA ILE A 151 -14.66 6.32 -22.40
C ILE A 151 -13.22 6.73 -22.10
N SER A 152 -12.97 8.02 -21.94
CA SER A 152 -11.69 8.51 -21.47
C SER A 152 -11.78 8.82 -19.98
N VAL A 153 -10.88 8.26 -19.19
CA VAL A 153 -10.72 8.51 -17.76
C VAL A 153 -9.41 9.23 -17.54
N MET A 154 -9.45 10.45 -17.08
CA MET A 154 -8.29 11.27 -16.79
C MET A 154 -8.14 11.40 -15.29
N THR A 155 -6.93 11.12 -14.76
CA THR A 155 -6.66 11.18 -13.33
C THR A 155 -5.38 11.94 -13.03
N GLY A 156 -5.35 12.60 -11.87
CA GLY A 156 -4.17 13.30 -11.38
C GLY A 156 -3.11 12.37 -10.76
N THR A 157 -3.39 11.08 -10.60
CA THR A 157 -2.40 10.09 -10.16
C THR A 157 -1.46 9.72 -11.32
N HIS A 158 -0.32 9.13 -10.99
CA HIS A 158 0.65 8.70 -12.01
C HIS A 158 1.00 7.22 -11.84
N SER A 159 1.05 6.47 -12.95
CA SER A 159 1.48 5.08 -12.98
C SER A 159 3.00 4.98 -13.09
N HIS A 160 3.58 4.05 -12.29
CA HIS A 160 4.99 3.63 -12.35
C HIS A 160 5.09 2.13 -12.66
N GLY A 161 4.04 1.55 -13.27
CA GLY A 161 3.93 0.12 -13.53
C GLY A 161 3.17 -0.67 -12.45
N GLN A 162 2.55 -0.01 -11.47
CA GLN A 162 1.82 -0.64 -10.37
C GLN A 162 0.37 -1.06 -10.72
N GLY A 163 0.01 -1.08 -12.00
CA GLY A 163 -1.24 -1.65 -12.48
C GLY A 163 -2.46 -0.73 -12.38
N HIS A 164 -2.28 0.61 -12.39
CA HIS A 164 -3.39 1.57 -12.37
C HIS A 164 -4.29 1.42 -13.60
N ASP A 165 -3.71 1.16 -14.78
CA ASP A 165 -4.46 0.95 -16.02
C ASP A 165 -5.52 -0.17 -15.86
N THR A 166 -5.18 -1.21 -15.14
CA THR A 166 -6.11 -2.31 -14.83
C THR A 166 -7.09 -1.95 -13.71
N THR A 167 -6.58 -1.49 -12.57
CA THR A 167 -7.43 -1.31 -11.37
C THR A 167 -8.41 -0.15 -11.51
N PHE A 168 -8.02 0.96 -12.12
CA PHE A 168 -8.89 2.12 -12.30
C PHE A 168 -9.95 1.86 -13.38
N THR A 169 -9.58 1.17 -14.46
CA THR A 169 -10.57 0.77 -15.47
C THR A 169 -11.56 -0.25 -14.93
N GLN A 170 -11.15 -1.16 -14.03
CA GLN A 170 -12.08 -2.06 -13.31
C GLN A 170 -13.09 -1.28 -12.48
N ILE A 171 -12.67 -0.26 -11.72
CA ILE A 171 -13.59 0.58 -10.93
C ILE A 171 -14.65 1.23 -11.83
N VAL A 172 -14.23 1.76 -12.98
CA VAL A 172 -15.15 2.42 -13.91
C VAL A 172 -16.08 1.41 -14.58
N ALA A 173 -15.53 0.27 -15.02
CA ALA A 173 -16.31 -0.80 -15.65
C ALA A 173 -17.41 -1.33 -14.71
N ASP A 174 -17.06 -1.63 -13.47
CA ASP A 174 -18.02 -2.11 -12.46
C ASP A 174 -19.09 -1.07 -12.14
N LYS A 175 -18.67 0.20 -11.94
CA LYS A 175 -19.61 1.25 -11.55
C LYS A 175 -20.56 1.68 -12.67
N LEU A 176 -20.08 1.66 -13.90
CA LEU A 176 -20.85 2.13 -15.06
C LEU A 176 -21.46 1.00 -15.89
N GLY A 177 -21.17 -0.26 -15.58
CA GLY A 177 -21.68 -1.43 -16.32
C GLY A 177 -21.24 -1.43 -17.77
N VAL A 178 -20.00 -1.05 -18.06
CA VAL A 178 -19.43 -0.92 -19.40
C VAL A 178 -18.29 -1.88 -19.62
N PRO A 179 -18.02 -2.36 -20.86
CA PRO A 179 -16.88 -3.19 -21.15
C PRO A 179 -15.55 -2.49 -20.85
N ILE A 180 -14.62 -3.18 -20.21
CA ILE A 180 -13.33 -2.62 -19.80
C ILE A 180 -12.48 -2.19 -21.00
N GLU A 181 -12.60 -2.88 -22.13
CA GLU A 181 -11.92 -2.58 -23.39
C GLU A 181 -12.35 -1.25 -24.04
N ASN A 182 -13.45 -0.67 -23.60
CA ASN A 182 -13.93 0.64 -24.06
C ASN A 182 -13.39 1.79 -23.21
N ILE A 183 -12.54 1.52 -22.21
CA ILE A 183 -12.07 2.52 -21.25
C ILE A 183 -10.58 2.78 -21.48
N ASP A 184 -10.26 4.02 -21.81
CA ASP A 184 -8.90 4.54 -21.95
C ASP A 184 -8.52 5.34 -20.70
N LEU A 185 -7.51 4.91 -19.96
CA LEU A 185 -6.97 5.65 -18.82
C LEU A 185 -5.85 6.59 -19.28
N VAL A 186 -5.97 7.87 -18.93
CA VAL A 186 -4.97 8.90 -19.18
C VAL A 186 -4.43 9.42 -17.86
N HIS A 187 -3.13 9.27 -17.64
CA HIS A 187 -2.40 9.78 -16.48
C HIS A 187 -1.03 10.32 -16.90
N GLY A 188 -0.40 11.14 -16.05
CA GLY A 188 0.93 11.69 -16.32
C GLY A 188 0.99 12.72 -17.46
N ASP A 189 -0.14 13.17 -17.97
CA ASP A 189 -0.26 14.19 -19.00
C ASP A 189 -0.91 15.45 -18.40
N THR A 190 -0.07 16.44 -18.11
CA THR A 190 -0.51 17.69 -17.45
C THR A 190 -1.34 18.61 -18.36
N ASP A 191 -1.34 18.37 -19.66
CA ASP A 191 -2.14 19.13 -20.60
C ASP A 191 -3.57 18.60 -20.75
N LYS A 192 -3.76 17.30 -20.49
CA LYS A 192 -5.05 16.62 -20.63
C LYS A 192 -5.72 16.30 -19.30
N GLY A 193 -4.91 15.93 -18.30
CA GLY A 193 -5.42 15.54 -16.99
C GLY A 193 -5.80 16.74 -16.13
N PRO A 194 -6.82 16.59 -15.27
CA PRO A 194 -7.06 17.57 -14.24
C PRO A 194 -5.89 17.57 -13.24
N PHE A 195 -5.84 18.61 -12.40
CA PHE A 195 -4.81 18.71 -11.37
C PHE A 195 -4.80 17.47 -10.45
N GLY A 196 -3.61 17.01 -10.09
CA GLY A 196 -3.40 15.93 -9.10
C GLY A 196 -2.02 15.97 -8.50
N MET A 197 -1.87 15.23 -7.40
CA MET A 197 -0.63 15.17 -6.61
C MET A 197 0.25 13.96 -6.94
N GLY A 198 -0.12 13.16 -7.91
CA GLY A 198 0.65 11.99 -8.33
C GLY A 198 0.54 10.79 -7.37
N THR A 199 1.58 9.94 -7.37
CA THR A 199 1.58 8.66 -6.67
C THR A 199 2.72 8.57 -5.67
N TYR A 200 2.42 8.48 -4.39
CA TYR A 200 3.32 8.26 -3.25
C TYR A 200 2.49 7.95 -1.99
N GLY A 201 3.12 7.45 -0.92
CA GLY A 201 2.43 7.22 0.36
C GLY A 201 1.21 6.30 0.25
N SER A 202 1.21 5.35 -0.67
CA SER A 202 0.12 4.38 -0.93
C SER A 202 -1.25 5.04 -1.17
N ARG A 203 -1.28 6.27 -1.77
CA ARG A 203 -2.48 7.10 -1.87
C ARG A 203 -3.33 6.89 -3.13
N SER A 204 -2.76 6.34 -4.21
CA SER A 204 -3.40 6.37 -5.53
C SER A 204 -4.77 5.72 -5.56
N LEU A 205 -4.95 4.56 -4.91
CA LEU A 205 -6.25 3.89 -4.88
C LEU A 205 -7.21 4.58 -3.90
N ALA A 206 -6.75 4.86 -2.67
CA ALA A 206 -7.60 5.42 -1.62
C ALA A 206 -8.10 6.83 -1.96
N VAL A 207 -7.29 7.67 -2.60
CA VAL A 207 -7.65 9.05 -2.96
C VAL A 207 -8.04 9.16 -4.44
N GLY A 208 -7.16 8.74 -5.36
CA GLY A 208 -7.42 8.80 -6.80
C GLY A 208 -8.56 7.88 -7.25
N GLY A 209 -8.57 6.62 -6.79
CA GLY A 209 -9.67 5.68 -7.06
C GLY A 209 -11.00 6.20 -6.54
N SER A 210 -11.02 6.86 -5.38
CA SER A 210 -12.21 7.50 -4.82
C SER A 210 -12.67 8.71 -5.63
N ALA A 211 -11.75 9.49 -6.20
CA ALA A 211 -12.11 10.58 -7.12
C ALA A 211 -12.76 10.02 -8.39
N ILE A 212 -12.23 8.92 -8.95
CA ILE A 212 -12.81 8.21 -10.09
C ILE A 212 -14.22 7.70 -9.73
N SER A 213 -14.36 7.05 -8.58
CA SER A 213 -15.67 6.57 -8.09
C SER A 213 -16.70 7.69 -8.00
N LYS A 214 -16.33 8.86 -7.45
CA LYS A 214 -17.21 10.05 -7.40
C LYS A 214 -17.52 10.61 -8.79
N ALA A 215 -16.58 10.56 -9.72
CA ALA A 215 -16.83 10.98 -11.10
C ALA A 215 -17.85 10.04 -11.78
N CYS A 216 -17.77 8.72 -11.55
CA CYS A 216 -18.79 7.76 -12.00
C CYS A 216 -20.17 8.10 -11.43
N ASP A 217 -20.26 8.41 -10.12
CA ASP A 217 -21.53 8.77 -9.50
C ASP A 217 -22.15 10.00 -10.18
N LYS A 218 -21.36 11.04 -10.48
CA LYS A 218 -21.81 12.22 -11.21
C LYS A 218 -22.26 11.91 -12.66
N ILE A 219 -21.55 11.00 -13.35
CA ILE A 219 -21.97 10.50 -14.67
C ILE A 219 -23.34 9.86 -14.60
N VAL A 220 -23.58 9.00 -13.59
CA VAL A 220 -24.88 8.35 -13.37
C VAL A 220 -25.95 9.39 -13.07
N GLU A 221 -25.70 10.35 -12.20
CA GLU A 221 -26.66 11.40 -11.87
C GLU A 221 -27.03 12.29 -13.07
N LYS A 222 -26.07 12.66 -13.90
CA LYS A 222 -26.30 13.35 -15.17
C LYS A 222 -27.10 12.46 -16.12
N GLY A 223 -26.71 11.19 -16.25
CA GLY A 223 -27.38 10.19 -17.08
C GLY A 223 -28.84 10.00 -16.68
N LYS A 224 -29.17 9.95 -15.39
CA LYS A 224 -30.55 9.86 -14.88
C LYS A 224 -31.43 11.02 -15.34
N LYS A 225 -30.90 12.25 -15.34
CA LYS A 225 -31.64 13.44 -15.82
C LYS A 225 -31.97 13.33 -17.32
N VAL A 226 -31.00 12.88 -18.12
CA VAL A 226 -31.19 12.70 -19.57
C VAL A 226 -32.12 11.53 -19.86
N ALA A 227 -31.95 10.39 -19.17
CA ALA A 227 -32.80 9.23 -19.30
C ALA A 227 -34.27 9.54 -18.92
N ALA A 228 -34.47 10.27 -17.83
CA ALA A 228 -35.82 10.67 -17.39
C ALA A 228 -36.51 11.52 -18.45
N HIS A 229 -35.81 12.48 -19.04
CA HIS A 229 -36.35 13.29 -20.14
C HIS A 229 -36.70 12.46 -21.37
N MET A 230 -35.82 11.52 -21.77
CA MET A 230 -36.04 10.66 -22.93
C MET A 230 -37.16 9.60 -22.71
N LEU A 231 -37.33 9.16 -21.47
CA LEU A 231 -38.31 8.13 -21.09
C LEU A 231 -39.64 8.71 -20.57
N GLU A 232 -39.75 10.04 -20.52
CA GLU A 232 -40.90 10.75 -19.95
C GLU A 232 -41.21 10.25 -18.53
N ALA A 233 -40.20 10.30 -17.64
CA ALA A 233 -40.28 9.86 -16.27
C ALA A 233 -39.65 10.91 -15.32
N ASN A 234 -39.82 10.72 -14.01
CA ASN A 234 -39.14 11.58 -13.03
C ASN A 234 -37.70 11.11 -12.83
N PRO A 235 -36.68 11.99 -12.79
CA PRO A 235 -35.28 11.62 -12.52
C PRO A 235 -35.09 10.79 -11.23
N ASP A 236 -35.87 11.06 -10.19
CA ASP A 236 -35.78 10.36 -8.90
C ASP A 236 -36.33 8.93 -8.98
N GLU A 237 -37.12 8.61 -10.01
CA GLU A 237 -37.67 7.28 -10.27
C GLU A 237 -36.72 6.41 -11.12
N ILE A 238 -35.68 7.02 -11.74
CA ILE A 238 -34.73 6.27 -12.57
C ILE A 238 -33.75 5.48 -11.70
N GLU A 239 -33.78 4.18 -11.85
CA GLU A 239 -32.75 3.30 -11.33
C GLU A 239 -31.62 3.13 -12.37
N PHE A 240 -30.37 3.08 -11.90
CA PHE A 240 -29.21 2.73 -12.73
C PHE A 240 -28.67 1.38 -12.29
N LYS A 241 -28.59 0.45 -13.21
CA LYS A 241 -28.08 -0.88 -12.94
C LYS A 241 -27.44 -1.48 -14.20
N ASP A 242 -26.24 -2.06 -14.07
CA ASP A 242 -25.54 -2.80 -15.12
C ASP A 242 -25.49 -2.04 -16.48
N GLY A 243 -25.20 -0.73 -16.44
CA GLY A 243 -25.12 0.12 -17.62
C GLY A 243 -26.45 0.57 -18.20
N GLU A 244 -27.55 0.31 -17.52
CA GLU A 244 -28.92 0.69 -17.98
C GLU A 244 -29.61 1.63 -16.99
N PHE A 245 -30.29 2.64 -17.52
CA PHE A 245 -31.20 3.53 -16.82
C PHE A 245 -32.63 2.99 -17.02
N ILE A 246 -33.29 2.61 -15.94
CA ILE A 246 -34.52 1.83 -15.95
C ILE A 246 -35.61 2.60 -15.19
N VAL A 247 -36.82 2.65 -15.75
CA VAL A 247 -38.03 3.07 -15.01
C VAL A 247 -38.61 1.82 -14.37
N PRO A 248 -38.60 1.68 -13.02
CA PRO A 248 -39.09 0.49 -12.33
C PRO A 248 -40.52 0.15 -12.70
N ASN A 249 -40.83 -1.15 -12.71
CA ASN A 249 -42.18 -1.67 -13.05
C ASN A 249 -42.67 -1.30 -14.46
N SER A 250 -41.77 -0.96 -15.37
CA SER A 250 -42.10 -0.68 -16.76
C SER A 250 -41.07 -1.34 -17.71
N ASN A 251 -41.34 -1.32 -19.02
CA ASN A 251 -40.41 -1.76 -20.05
C ASN A 251 -39.52 -0.60 -20.57
N LYS A 252 -39.63 0.57 -19.95
CA LYS A 252 -38.86 1.76 -20.36
C LYS A 252 -37.46 1.70 -19.81
N LYS A 253 -36.47 1.65 -20.69
CA LYS A 253 -35.03 1.69 -20.31
C LYS A 253 -34.17 2.30 -21.41
N LYS A 254 -33.02 2.78 -21.05
CA LYS A 254 -31.95 3.28 -21.93
C LYS A 254 -30.59 2.82 -21.45
N THR A 255 -29.74 2.40 -22.36
CA THR A 255 -28.35 2.09 -22.03
C THR A 255 -27.54 3.38 -21.83
N ILE A 256 -26.46 3.28 -21.07
CA ILE A 256 -25.53 4.43 -20.86
C ILE A 256 -24.93 4.92 -22.19
N GLY A 257 -24.74 4.02 -23.16
CA GLY A 257 -24.29 4.37 -24.52
C GLY A 257 -25.32 5.21 -25.29
N GLU A 258 -26.61 4.86 -25.21
CA GLU A 258 -27.68 5.65 -25.82
C GLU A 258 -27.79 7.04 -25.18
N ILE A 259 -27.65 7.13 -23.85
CA ILE A 259 -27.63 8.39 -23.11
C ILE A 259 -26.39 9.22 -23.48
N ALA A 260 -25.21 8.60 -23.57
CA ALA A 260 -24.01 9.28 -23.98
C ALA A 260 -24.13 9.87 -25.39
N PHE A 261 -24.66 9.09 -26.33
CA PHE A 261 -24.90 9.57 -27.71
C PHE A 261 -25.92 10.71 -27.74
N ALA A 262 -27.02 10.60 -26.98
CA ALA A 262 -28.05 11.64 -26.88
C ALA A 262 -27.46 12.98 -26.39
N CYS A 263 -26.47 12.94 -25.49
CA CYS A 263 -25.79 14.12 -24.99
C CYS A 263 -24.99 14.89 -26.09
N TYR A 264 -24.73 14.29 -27.26
CA TYR A 264 -24.09 14.94 -28.40
C TYR A 264 -25.08 15.51 -29.43
N LEU A 265 -26.38 15.39 -29.17
CA LEU A 265 -27.45 15.87 -30.03
C LEU A 265 -28.24 17.02 -29.37
N PRO A 266 -27.59 18.12 -28.98
CA PRO A 266 -28.28 19.23 -28.35
C PRO A 266 -29.09 20.02 -29.34
N GLY A 267 -30.17 20.58 -28.89
CA GLY A 267 -30.97 21.54 -29.68
C GLY A 267 -32.26 20.95 -30.23
N THR A 268 -33.17 21.83 -30.48
CA THR A 268 -34.50 21.59 -31.06
C THR A 268 -34.57 22.26 -32.42
N TYR A 269 -35.13 21.54 -33.42
CA TYR A 269 -35.36 22.08 -34.74
C TYR A 269 -36.77 21.72 -35.19
N GLY A 270 -37.61 22.73 -35.35
CA GLY A 270 -39.02 22.56 -35.70
C GLY A 270 -39.73 21.70 -34.65
N GLU A 271 -40.31 20.59 -35.07
CA GLU A 271 -40.97 19.61 -34.16
C GLU A 271 -40.04 18.59 -33.54
N ILE A 272 -38.78 18.56 -33.99
CA ILE A 272 -37.73 17.66 -33.45
C ILE A 272 -37.24 18.26 -32.14
N LYS A 273 -37.63 17.59 -31.02
CA LYS A 273 -37.20 18.01 -29.67
C LYS A 273 -35.82 17.51 -29.34
N SER A 274 -35.07 18.34 -28.62
CA SER A 274 -33.79 17.93 -28.03
C SER A 274 -33.94 16.73 -27.13
N PRO A 275 -33.06 15.72 -27.19
CA PRO A 275 -33.01 14.65 -26.19
C PRO A 275 -32.40 15.11 -24.85
N LEU A 276 -31.79 16.32 -24.81
CA LEU A 276 -31.28 16.91 -23.58
C LEU A 276 -32.34 17.79 -22.91
N PRO A 277 -32.56 17.59 -21.59
CA PRO A 277 -33.41 18.47 -20.81
C PRO A 277 -32.77 19.87 -20.67
N GLU A 278 -33.62 20.86 -20.40
CA GLU A 278 -33.16 22.23 -20.16
C GLU A 278 -32.17 22.28 -18.98
N GLY A 279 -31.07 23.04 -19.16
CA GLY A 279 -30.03 23.22 -18.13
C GLY A 279 -29.00 22.09 -18.06
N VAL A 280 -29.09 21.04 -18.89
CA VAL A 280 -28.06 20.01 -19.01
C VAL A 280 -27.12 20.35 -20.17
N GLU A 281 -25.83 20.48 -19.89
CA GLU A 281 -24.81 20.76 -20.89
C GLU A 281 -24.56 19.56 -21.82
N PRO A 282 -24.25 19.79 -23.11
CA PRO A 282 -23.86 18.72 -24.04
C PRO A 282 -22.66 17.91 -23.58
N GLY A 283 -22.63 16.63 -24.04
CA GLY A 283 -21.60 15.66 -23.69
C GLY A 283 -21.84 14.99 -22.33
N LEU A 284 -21.65 13.69 -22.27
CA LEU A 284 -21.66 12.94 -21.00
C LEU A 284 -20.24 12.95 -20.42
N LYS A 285 -19.95 14.02 -19.68
CA LYS A 285 -18.63 14.29 -19.09
C LYS A 285 -18.83 14.87 -17.69
N GLU A 286 -18.03 14.38 -16.72
CA GLU A 286 -18.04 14.89 -15.37
C GLU A 286 -16.64 14.86 -14.75
N THR A 287 -16.36 15.87 -13.91
CA THR A 287 -15.14 15.97 -13.12
C THR A 287 -15.48 15.91 -11.64
N ALA A 288 -14.71 15.15 -10.88
CA ALA A 288 -14.84 15.08 -9.42
C ALA A 288 -13.50 15.33 -8.72
N PHE A 289 -13.60 15.87 -7.52
CA PHE A 289 -12.49 16.09 -6.61
C PHE A 289 -12.76 15.31 -5.32
N TYR A 290 -11.71 14.73 -4.77
CA TYR A 290 -11.78 13.97 -3.54
C TYR A 290 -10.66 14.33 -2.58
N ASP A 291 -11.04 14.80 -1.41
CA ASP A 291 -10.20 14.97 -0.24
C ASP A 291 -10.81 14.13 0.88
N PRO A 292 -10.14 13.04 1.33
CA PRO A 292 -10.73 12.16 2.31
C PRO A 292 -10.85 12.83 3.68
N VAL A 293 -11.77 12.34 4.50
CA VAL A 293 -11.99 12.84 5.88
C VAL A 293 -10.99 12.28 6.88
N ASN A 294 -10.24 11.26 6.52
CA ASN A 294 -9.23 10.59 7.35
C ASN A 294 -8.19 9.89 6.47
N PHE A 295 -7.05 9.54 7.04
CA PHE A 295 -6.14 8.55 6.45
C PHE A 295 -6.83 7.19 6.34
N SER A 296 -6.29 6.29 5.54
CA SER A 296 -6.57 4.86 5.63
C SER A 296 -5.38 4.13 6.23
N PHE A 297 -5.64 3.01 6.91
CA PHE A 297 -4.64 2.34 7.73
C PHE A 297 -4.52 0.86 7.33
N PRO A 298 -3.79 0.55 6.24
CA PRO A 298 -3.39 -0.83 6.00
C PRO A 298 -2.46 -1.30 7.11
N ALA A 299 -2.53 -2.59 7.40
CA ALA A 299 -1.73 -3.22 8.42
C ALA A 299 -1.37 -4.65 8.01
N GLY A 300 -0.35 -5.22 8.62
CA GLY A 300 0.02 -6.58 8.30
C GLY A 300 0.96 -7.21 9.31
N SER A 301 1.13 -8.51 9.15
CA SER A 301 2.02 -9.35 9.95
C SER A 301 2.87 -10.21 9.05
N HIS A 302 4.17 -10.07 9.19
CA HIS A 302 5.17 -10.77 8.41
C HIS A 302 5.99 -11.70 9.31
N VAL A 303 6.25 -12.91 8.83
CA VAL A 303 7.08 -13.92 9.48
C VAL A 303 8.13 -14.39 8.49
N CYS A 304 9.40 -14.25 8.86
CA CYS A 304 10.54 -14.67 8.06
C CYS A 304 11.32 -15.78 8.77
N GLU A 305 11.65 -16.86 8.08
CA GLU A 305 12.65 -17.83 8.52
C GLU A 305 13.88 -17.76 7.63
N VAL A 306 15.04 -17.73 8.26
CA VAL A 306 16.33 -17.79 7.56
C VAL A 306 17.13 -19.00 7.98
N GLU A 307 17.98 -19.49 7.07
CA GLU A 307 19.03 -20.45 7.36
C GLU A 307 20.39 -19.81 7.09
N VAL A 308 21.31 -19.89 8.04
CA VAL A 308 22.65 -19.31 7.99
C VAL A 308 23.70 -20.40 7.99
N ASP A 309 24.64 -20.33 7.05
CA ASP A 309 25.85 -21.14 7.10
C ASP A 309 26.89 -20.48 8.02
N PRO A 310 27.21 -21.07 9.19
CA PRO A 310 28.15 -20.48 10.13
C PRO A 310 29.58 -20.42 9.61
N THR A 311 29.93 -21.19 8.57
CA THR A 311 31.30 -21.23 8.00
C THR A 311 31.56 -20.09 7.01
N THR A 312 30.54 -19.64 6.32
CA THR A 312 30.61 -18.61 5.27
C THR A 312 29.88 -17.32 5.64
N GLY A 313 28.92 -17.39 6.59
CA GLY A 313 28.01 -16.30 6.90
C GLY A 313 26.87 -16.15 5.87
N GLU A 314 26.79 -17.02 4.86
CA GLU A 314 25.73 -17.00 3.86
C GLU A 314 24.38 -17.16 4.55
N THR A 315 23.48 -16.24 4.24
CA THR A 315 22.13 -16.20 4.78
C THR A 315 21.13 -16.43 3.66
N LYS A 316 20.32 -17.46 3.77
CA LYS A 316 19.22 -17.76 2.85
C LYS A 316 17.89 -17.49 3.55
N VAL A 317 17.02 -16.72 2.91
CA VAL A 317 15.61 -16.66 3.31
C VAL A 317 14.95 -17.97 2.88
N ASP A 318 14.58 -18.80 3.83
CA ASP A 318 14.05 -20.15 3.59
C ASP A 318 12.53 -20.12 3.37
N THR A 319 11.82 -19.37 4.22
CA THR A 319 10.39 -19.10 4.05
C THR A 319 10.08 -17.65 4.40
N TYR A 320 9.10 -17.08 3.71
CA TYR A 320 8.58 -15.77 4.03
C TYR A 320 7.05 -15.79 3.93
N THR A 321 6.40 -15.43 5.00
CA THR A 321 4.94 -15.41 5.13
C THR A 321 4.49 -13.99 5.45
N CYS A 322 3.47 -13.50 4.75
CA CYS A 322 2.82 -12.24 5.09
C CYS A 322 1.30 -12.36 5.01
N VAL A 323 0.63 -11.73 5.94
CA VAL A 323 -0.83 -11.59 5.95
C VAL A 323 -1.14 -10.12 6.19
N ASP A 324 -1.75 -9.50 5.19
CA ASP A 324 -1.99 -8.06 5.17
C ASP A 324 -3.48 -7.74 5.09
N ASP A 325 -3.86 -6.56 5.58
CA ASP A 325 -5.20 -6.00 5.49
C ASP A 325 -5.16 -4.72 4.65
N PHE A 326 -5.71 -4.80 3.45
CA PHE A 326 -5.86 -3.65 2.53
C PHE A 326 -7.31 -3.22 2.36
N GLY A 327 -8.19 -3.61 3.28
CA GLY A 327 -9.63 -3.42 3.12
C GLY A 327 -10.15 -4.20 1.90
N ASN A 328 -11.02 -3.57 1.12
CA ASN A 328 -11.51 -4.18 -0.12
C ASN A 328 -10.40 -4.27 -1.18
N LEU A 329 -10.22 -5.45 -1.77
CA LEU A 329 -9.26 -5.68 -2.85
C LEU A 329 -9.95 -5.42 -4.19
N ILE A 330 -9.42 -4.48 -4.99
CA ILE A 330 -9.93 -4.24 -6.36
C ILE A 330 -9.42 -5.33 -7.31
N ASN A 331 -8.13 -5.67 -7.22
CA ASN A 331 -7.54 -6.72 -8.04
C ASN A 331 -6.49 -7.50 -7.21
N PRO A 332 -6.81 -8.73 -6.78
CA PRO A 332 -5.90 -9.53 -5.95
C PRO A 332 -4.54 -9.78 -6.60
N MET A 333 -4.49 -10.06 -7.90
CA MET A 333 -3.23 -10.31 -8.62
C MET A 333 -2.31 -9.08 -8.62
N ILE A 334 -2.87 -7.87 -8.78
CA ILE A 334 -2.10 -6.63 -8.72
C ILE A 334 -1.60 -6.38 -7.29
N VAL A 335 -2.43 -6.64 -6.28
CA VAL A 335 -2.04 -6.52 -4.87
C VAL A 335 -0.88 -7.47 -4.55
N GLU A 336 -0.96 -8.73 -4.96
CA GLU A 336 0.11 -9.73 -4.80
C GLU A 336 1.42 -9.26 -5.45
N GLY A 337 1.33 -8.74 -6.69
CA GLY A 337 2.49 -8.16 -7.38
C GLY A 337 3.11 -6.97 -6.63
N GLN A 338 2.29 -6.12 -5.97
CA GLN A 338 2.77 -5.03 -5.13
C GLN A 338 3.49 -5.53 -3.88
N ILE A 339 2.98 -6.59 -3.25
CA ILE A 339 3.61 -7.21 -2.08
C ILE A 339 4.96 -7.81 -2.47
N HIS A 340 5.01 -8.64 -3.53
CA HIS A 340 6.25 -9.23 -4.03
C HIS A 340 7.32 -8.19 -4.30
N GLY A 341 6.96 -7.10 -5.00
CA GLY A 341 7.88 -6.02 -5.29
C GLY A 341 8.37 -5.28 -4.04
N GLY A 342 7.51 -5.09 -3.04
CA GLY A 342 7.88 -4.48 -1.76
C GLY A 342 8.79 -5.38 -0.92
N LEU A 343 8.48 -6.68 -0.87
CA LEU A 343 9.31 -7.69 -0.18
C LEU A 343 10.72 -7.76 -0.79
N ALA A 344 10.79 -7.77 -2.13
CA ALA A 344 12.08 -7.80 -2.82
C ALA A 344 12.98 -6.62 -2.44
N GLN A 345 12.42 -5.42 -2.37
CA GLN A 345 13.16 -4.22 -1.95
C GLN A 345 13.61 -4.29 -0.49
N GLY A 346 12.73 -4.69 0.43
CA GLY A 346 13.09 -4.75 1.84
C GLY A 346 14.05 -5.89 2.19
N ILE A 347 13.93 -7.07 1.56
CA ILE A 347 14.90 -8.16 1.68
C ILE A 347 16.25 -7.73 1.09
N GLY A 348 16.23 -7.03 -0.05
CA GLY A 348 17.41 -6.44 -0.67
C GLY A 348 18.15 -5.51 0.28
N GLN A 349 17.46 -4.58 0.91
CA GLN A 349 18.03 -3.69 1.93
C GLN A 349 18.57 -4.45 3.14
N ALA A 350 17.88 -5.49 3.59
CA ALA A 350 18.27 -6.24 4.77
C ALA A 350 19.55 -7.05 4.56
N LEU A 351 19.78 -7.62 3.38
CA LEU A 351 20.82 -8.63 3.15
C LEU A 351 21.90 -8.22 2.13
N TYR A 352 21.59 -7.36 1.16
CA TYR A 352 22.46 -7.18 -0.02
C TYR A 352 22.86 -5.75 -0.30
N GLU A 353 21.91 -4.82 -0.33
CA GLU A 353 22.10 -3.47 -0.89
C GLU A 353 22.86 -2.55 0.06
N ASN A 354 23.93 -1.93 -0.43
CA ASN A 354 24.76 -1.02 0.37
C ASN A 354 25.33 0.10 -0.49
N ALA A 355 24.96 1.34 -0.19
CA ALA A 355 25.61 2.53 -0.72
C ALA A 355 26.87 2.81 0.11
N TYR A 356 27.99 2.21 -0.29
CA TYR A 356 29.26 2.31 0.44
C TYR A 356 30.09 3.49 -0.05
N TYR A 357 30.43 4.37 0.87
CA TYR A 357 31.36 5.49 0.68
C TYR A 357 32.69 5.18 1.37
N ASP A 358 33.79 5.45 0.69
CA ASP A 358 35.14 5.32 1.27
C ASP A 358 35.47 6.50 2.20
N GLU A 359 36.65 6.48 2.80
CA GLU A 359 37.15 7.53 3.72
C GLU A 359 37.28 8.90 3.06
N THR A 360 37.40 8.96 1.73
CA THR A 360 37.47 10.21 0.96
C THR A 360 36.08 10.76 0.62
N GLY A 361 35.02 10.03 0.89
CA GLY A 361 33.63 10.36 0.55
C GLY A 361 33.23 9.97 -0.89
N GLN A 362 34.05 9.13 -1.56
CA GLN A 362 33.71 8.59 -2.87
C GLN A 362 32.70 7.43 -2.72
N LEU A 363 31.58 7.49 -3.47
CA LEU A 363 30.66 6.34 -3.59
C LEU A 363 31.35 5.23 -4.39
N VAL A 364 31.69 4.14 -3.72
CA VAL A 364 32.38 2.98 -4.34
C VAL A 364 31.40 2.09 -5.08
N THR A 365 30.20 1.88 -4.51
CA THR A 365 29.13 1.06 -5.12
C THR A 365 28.27 1.88 -6.09
N ALA A 366 28.90 2.59 -7.03
CA ALA A 366 28.24 3.56 -7.91
C ALA A 366 27.69 2.95 -9.21
N SER A 367 27.91 1.68 -9.48
CA SER A 367 27.42 0.99 -10.66
C SER A 367 26.63 -0.27 -10.29
N TYR A 368 25.81 -0.79 -11.21
CA TYR A 368 25.12 -2.07 -11.02
C TYR A 368 26.07 -3.29 -10.96
N MET A 369 27.35 -3.10 -11.27
CA MET A 369 28.39 -4.09 -11.08
C MET A 369 28.75 -4.25 -9.60
N ASP A 370 28.74 -3.15 -8.86
CA ASP A 370 29.22 -3.03 -7.48
C ASP A 370 28.05 -2.99 -6.48
N TYR A 371 26.91 -2.42 -6.87
CA TYR A 371 25.69 -2.35 -6.06
C TYR A 371 24.89 -3.65 -6.22
N THR A 372 24.88 -4.45 -5.18
CA THR A 372 24.25 -5.78 -5.21
C THR A 372 22.75 -5.68 -4.99
N MET A 373 21.96 -5.79 -6.07
CA MET A 373 20.51 -5.97 -5.95
C MET A 373 20.16 -7.47 -5.87
N PRO A 374 19.08 -7.84 -5.15
CA PRO A 374 18.63 -9.21 -5.10
C PRO A 374 18.10 -9.67 -6.47
N ARG A 375 18.21 -10.96 -6.73
CA ARG A 375 17.72 -11.64 -7.93
C ARG A 375 16.60 -12.60 -7.57
N ALA A 376 15.85 -13.06 -8.56
CA ALA A 376 14.70 -13.94 -8.33
C ALA A 376 15.04 -15.23 -7.54
N ASP A 377 16.24 -15.78 -7.72
CA ASP A 377 16.73 -16.97 -7.01
C ASP A 377 17.16 -16.71 -5.55
N ASN A 378 17.21 -15.44 -5.13
CA ASN A 378 17.48 -15.07 -3.73
C ASN A 378 16.21 -15.13 -2.86
N PHE A 379 15.05 -15.31 -3.44
CA PHE A 379 13.78 -15.33 -2.73
C PHE A 379 13.20 -16.73 -2.62
N PRO A 380 12.53 -17.06 -1.50
CA PRO A 380 11.67 -18.23 -1.43
C PRO A 380 10.37 -18.01 -2.20
N GLU A 381 9.57 -19.05 -2.34
CA GLU A 381 8.16 -18.89 -2.63
C GLU A 381 7.47 -18.17 -1.46
N PHE A 382 6.89 -17.01 -1.73
CA PHE A 382 6.21 -16.21 -0.72
C PHE A 382 4.84 -16.82 -0.40
N ARG A 383 4.51 -16.91 0.90
CA ARG A 383 3.21 -17.32 1.39
C ARG A 383 2.41 -16.07 1.74
N ILE A 384 1.44 -15.73 0.91
CA ILE A 384 0.66 -14.50 1.02
C ILE A 384 -0.79 -14.86 1.32
N ASP A 385 -1.41 -14.12 2.25
CA ASP A 385 -2.83 -14.19 2.54
C ASP A 385 -3.33 -12.81 2.98
N TYR A 386 -4.65 -12.64 3.06
CA TYR A 386 -5.29 -11.37 3.34
C TYR A 386 -6.36 -11.51 4.40
N THR A 387 -6.49 -10.46 5.22
CA THR A 387 -7.70 -10.17 5.97
C THR A 387 -8.38 -8.94 5.37
N CYS A 388 -9.65 -8.72 5.68
CA CYS A 388 -10.38 -7.60 5.12
C CYS A 388 -11.17 -6.87 6.21
N THR A 389 -10.68 -5.69 6.59
CA THR A 389 -11.41 -4.71 7.39
C THR A 389 -11.53 -3.41 6.58
N PRO A 390 -12.67 -3.17 5.90
CA PRO A 390 -12.82 -2.01 5.03
C PRO A 390 -12.55 -0.69 5.74
N ALA A 391 -11.85 0.23 5.06
CA ALA A 391 -11.70 1.59 5.53
C ALA A 391 -13.06 2.30 5.53
N THR A 392 -13.34 3.08 6.56
CA THR A 392 -14.58 3.86 6.67
C THR A 392 -14.44 5.27 6.08
N SER A 393 -13.20 5.66 5.76
CA SER A 393 -12.83 7.01 5.32
C SER A 393 -12.97 7.25 3.81
N ASN A 394 -13.23 6.20 3.01
CA ASN A 394 -13.39 6.34 1.56
C ASN A 394 -14.52 5.43 1.01
N PRO A 395 -15.13 5.81 -0.13
CA PRO A 395 -16.31 5.10 -0.68
C PRO A 395 -16.03 3.69 -1.20
N LEU A 396 -14.77 3.36 -1.46
CA LEU A 396 -14.36 2.05 -1.95
C LEU A 396 -14.04 1.07 -0.80
N GLY A 397 -13.89 1.56 0.43
CA GLY A 397 -13.47 0.75 1.57
C GLY A 397 -12.05 0.18 1.43
N VAL A 398 -11.23 0.77 0.57
CA VAL A 398 -9.88 0.31 0.25
C VAL A 398 -8.84 0.92 1.19
N LYS A 399 -7.70 0.23 1.33
CA LYS A 399 -6.48 0.75 1.95
C LYS A 399 -5.33 0.55 0.95
N GLY A 400 -4.32 1.42 0.99
CA GLY A 400 -3.20 1.32 0.06
C GLY A 400 -2.31 0.11 0.34
N CYS A 401 -1.79 -0.53 -0.70
CA CYS A 401 -0.89 -1.69 -0.57
C CYS A 401 0.54 -1.41 -1.09
N GLY A 402 0.76 -0.20 -1.64
CA GLY A 402 1.96 0.09 -2.41
C GLY A 402 3.27 -0.04 -1.64
N GLU A 403 3.30 0.25 -0.36
CA GLU A 403 4.51 0.33 0.47
C GLU A 403 4.63 -0.84 1.48
N ALA A 404 3.57 -1.61 1.69
CA ALA A 404 3.44 -2.65 2.72
C ALA A 404 4.64 -3.60 2.82
N GLY A 405 5.01 -4.25 1.73
CA GLY A 405 6.12 -5.21 1.71
C GLY A 405 7.46 -4.59 2.11
N ALA A 406 7.72 -3.34 1.71
CA ALA A 406 8.96 -2.65 2.05
C ALA A 406 9.00 -2.18 3.51
N ILE A 407 7.84 -1.92 4.13
CA ILE A 407 7.75 -1.50 5.54
C ILE A 407 8.12 -2.65 6.47
N ALA A 408 7.56 -3.84 6.24
CA ALA A 408 7.64 -4.95 7.19
C ALA A 408 8.84 -5.88 6.98
N SER A 409 9.36 -6.00 5.75
CA SER A 409 10.37 -7.02 5.45
C SER A 409 11.75 -6.76 6.07
N PRO A 410 12.31 -5.55 6.13
CA PRO A 410 13.62 -5.35 6.76
C PRO A 410 13.66 -5.82 8.23
N PRO A 411 12.72 -5.43 9.10
CA PRO A 411 12.71 -5.91 10.47
C PRO A 411 12.44 -7.41 10.59
N ALA A 412 11.55 -8.00 9.79
CA ALA A 412 11.28 -9.44 9.82
C ALA A 412 12.54 -10.25 9.50
N VAL A 413 13.26 -9.87 8.43
CA VAL A 413 14.51 -10.54 8.02
C VAL A 413 15.60 -10.36 9.07
N MET A 414 15.83 -9.14 9.54
CA MET A 414 16.89 -8.87 10.51
C MET A 414 16.62 -9.54 11.87
N ASN A 415 15.36 -9.58 12.33
CA ASN A 415 14.99 -10.33 13.52
C ASN A 415 15.28 -11.83 13.35
N ALA A 416 15.03 -12.40 12.16
CA ALA A 416 15.32 -13.79 11.86
C ALA A 416 16.84 -14.06 11.84
N VAL A 417 17.63 -13.21 11.20
CA VAL A 417 19.10 -13.34 11.16
C VAL A 417 19.67 -13.28 12.57
N ILE A 418 19.28 -12.29 13.37
CA ILE A 418 19.79 -12.11 14.73
C ILE A 418 19.33 -13.26 15.66
N ASP A 419 18.14 -13.81 15.44
CA ASP A 419 17.68 -15.01 16.13
C ASP A 419 18.55 -16.24 15.78
N ALA A 420 18.87 -16.41 14.48
CA ALA A 420 19.71 -17.51 14.01
C ALA A 420 21.13 -17.48 14.62
N ILE A 421 21.78 -16.31 14.53
CA ILE A 421 23.17 -16.17 14.98
C ILE A 421 23.31 -15.87 16.48
N GLY A 422 22.24 -15.40 17.12
CA GLY A 422 22.19 -15.09 18.55
C GLY A 422 23.12 -13.95 18.98
N THR A 423 23.39 -13.01 18.07
CA THR A 423 24.15 -11.78 18.31
C THR A 423 23.71 -10.69 17.35
N GLU A 424 23.99 -9.42 17.67
CA GLU A 424 23.62 -8.29 16.82
C GLU A 424 24.47 -8.22 15.55
N VAL A 425 23.85 -7.81 14.46
CA VAL A 425 24.47 -7.49 13.18
C VAL A 425 23.74 -6.32 12.52
N SER A 426 24.47 -5.42 11.88
CA SER A 426 23.89 -4.25 11.20
C SER A 426 23.47 -4.56 9.77
N MET A 427 22.41 -3.86 9.29
CA MET A 427 22.03 -3.87 7.86
C MET A 427 23.09 -3.20 6.96
N PRO A 428 23.23 -3.67 5.72
CA PRO A 428 22.80 -4.98 5.26
C PRO A 428 23.57 -6.10 5.98
N ALA A 429 22.91 -7.20 6.34
CA ALA A 429 23.52 -8.36 6.98
C ALA A 429 24.19 -9.25 5.92
N THR A 430 25.22 -8.71 5.27
CA THR A 430 26.00 -9.43 4.25
C THR A 430 26.70 -10.64 4.86
N SER A 431 27.03 -11.64 4.04
CA SER A 431 27.72 -12.85 4.48
C SER A 431 28.99 -12.54 5.29
N GLU A 432 29.74 -11.53 4.88
CA GLU A 432 30.94 -11.09 5.62
C GLU A 432 30.61 -10.58 7.03
N LYS A 433 29.60 -9.71 7.16
CA LYS A 433 29.19 -9.16 8.46
C LYS A 433 28.65 -10.25 9.38
N VAL A 434 27.83 -11.17 8.85
CA VAL A 434 27.30 -12.31 9.59
C VAL A 434 28.42 -13.23 10.07
N TRP A 435 29.37 -13.57 9.20
CA TRP A 435 30.52 -14.39 9.54
C TRP A 435 31.39 -13.71 10.62
N LYS A 436 31.69 -12.41 10.48
CA LYS A 436 32.44 -11.65 11.50
C LYS A 436 31.73 -11.68 12.86
N ALA A 437 30.42 -11.41 12.89
CA ALA A 437 29.62 -11.42 14.12
C ALA A 437 29.64 -12.80 14.83
N LEU A 438 29.57 -13.89 14.07
CA LEU A 438 29.69 -15.25 14.60
C LEU A 438 31.09 -15.54 15.17
N LYS A 439 32.15 -15.09 14.48
CA LYS A 439 33.53 -15.24 14.93
C LYS A 439 33.79 -14.48 16.21
N ASP A 440 33.41 -13.20 16.28
CA ASP A 440 33.58 -12.36 17.47
C ASP A 440 32.85 -12.93 18.68
N LYS A 441 31.64 -13.47 18.49
CA LYS A 441 30.87 -14.17 19.52
C LYS A 441 31.62 -15.40 20.06
N SER A 442 32.26 -16.18 19.17
CA SER A 442 33.03 -17.38 19.56
C SER A 442 34.27 -17.02 20.35
N ASP A 443 34.98 -15.98 19.96
CA ASP A 443 36.19 -15.52 20.61
C ASP A 443 35.91 -14.91 22.00
N THR A 444 34.80 -14.19 22.14
CA THR A 444 34.34 -13.68 23.43
C THR A 444 34.02 -14.81 24.39
N LYS A 445 33.34 -15.88 23.95
CA LYS A 445 33.08 -17.05 24.77
C LYS A 445 34.34 -17.79 25.21
N LYS A 446 35.35 -17.91 24.32
CA LYS A 446 36.64 -18.52 24.64
C LYS A 446 37.46 -17.72 25.66
N LYS A 447 37.32 -16.39 25.68
CA LYS A 447 38.00 -15.51 26.64
C LYS A 447 37.31 -15.48 28.01
N ALA A 448 36.00 -15.84 28.07
CA ALA A 448 35.20 -15.88 29.29
C ALA A 448 35.18 -17.27 29.98
N ALA A 449 35.61 -18.33 29.31
CA ALA A 449 35.81 -19.69 29.82
C ALA A 449 37.27 -19.91 30.23
#